data_6bb7977f0b56f32fe035d3429822a8fd
#
_entry.id   6bb7977f0b56f32fe035d3429822a8fd
#
_cell.length_a   1.000
_cell.length_b   1.000
_cell.length_c   1.000
_cell.angle_alpha   90.00
_cell.angle_beta   90.00
_cell.angle_gamma   90.00
#
_symmetry.space_group_name_H-M   'P 1'
#
loop_
_entity.id
_entity.type
_entity.pdbx_description
1 polymer ?
#
loop_
_entity_poly.entity_id
_entity_poly.type
_entity_poly.pdbx_seq_one_letter_code
_entity_poly.pdbx_strand_id
1 'polypeptide(L)'
;MIKNTLIEALGIEITHLEEGKVIATMPVDERTKQPFGLLHGGASVALAETVASVGAYELVDKENEAVAGLEINANHVRPKTEGTVTAVGTVLYQGRTTMVWDIKITDEQDRLICVSRCTMAVIKLKK
;
A
#
# COMPACT_ATOMS: atom_id res chain seq x y z
N MET A 1 -16.30 5.03 3.88
CA MET A 1 -15.65 4.32 2.78
C MET A 1 -14.75 3.21 3.26
N ILE A 2 -13.91 3.48 4.26
CA ILE A 2 -12.99 2.45 4.77
C ILE A 2 -13.55 1.65 5.95
N LYS A 3 -14.74 2.00 6.43
CA LYS A 3 -15.37 1.35 7.58
C LYS A 3 -15.63 -0.13 7.26
N ASN A 4 -15.30 -1.00 8.22
CA ASN A 4 -15.46 -2.44 8.09
C ASN A 4 -14.59 -3.04 6.98
N THR A 5 -13.44 -2.43 6.73
CA THR A 5 -12.47 -2.92 5.75
C THR A 5 -11.16 -3.27 6.45
N LEU A 6 -10.28 -3.92 5.73
CA LEU A 6 -8.95 -4.25 6.23
C LEU A 6 -8.15 -2.96 6.52
N ILE A 7 -8.39 -1.90 5.76
CA ILE A 7 -7.72 -0.61 5.98
C ILE A 7 -8.02 -0.12 7.39
N GLU A 8 -9.29 -0.13 7.77
CA GLU A 8 -9.70 0.27 9.12
C GLU A 8 -9.12 -0.68 10.17
N ALA A 9 -9.22 -1.98 9.93
CA ALA A 9 -8.78 -2.99 10.89
C ALA A 9 -7.30 -2.85 11.25
N LEU A 10 -6.47 -2.48 10.28
CA LEU A 10 -5.03 -2.33 10.49
C LEU A 10 -4.62 -0.93 10.90
N GLY A 11 -5.55 0.01 10.94
CA GLY A 11 -5.26 1.40 11.29
C GLY A 11 -4.51 2.17 10.23
N ILE A 12 -4.67 1.80 8.97
CA ILE A 12 -4.00 2.48 7.87
C ILE A 12 -4.67 3.82 7.60
N GLU A 13 -3.87 4.88 7.48
CA GLU A 13 -4.36 6.22 7.17
C GLU A 13 -3.64 6.75 5.93
N ILE A 14 -4.41 7.23 4.95
CA ILE A 14 -3.84 7.92 3.79
C ILE A 14 -3.57 9.36 4.21
N THR A 15 -2.31 9.77 4.20
CA THR A 15 -1.92 11.12 4.64
C THR A 15 -1.62 12.05 3.49
N HIS A 16 -1.40 11.53 2.29
CA HIS A 16 -1.11 12.35 1.11
C HIS A 16 -1.56 11.59 -0.13
N LEU A 17 -2.24 12.30 -1.02
CA LEU A 17 -2.76 11.71 -2.25
C LEU A 17 -2.62 12.70 -3.39
N GLU A 18 -1.80 12.36 -4.37
CA GLU A 18 -1.67 13.12 -5.60
C GLU A 18 -1.52 12.14 -6.76
N GLU A 19 -1.64 12.63 -7.98
CA GLU A 19 -1.47 11.76 -9.14
C GLU A 19 -0.05 11.21 -9.15
N GLY A 20 0.05 9.88 -9.10
CA GLY A 20 1.33 9.19 -9.16
C GLY A 20 2.07 9.02 -7.85
N LYS A 21 1.54 9.54 -6.72
CA LYS A 21 2.21 9.40 -5.43
C LYS A 21 1.20 9.36 -4.30
N VAL A 22 1.35 8.37 -3.41
CA VAL A 22 0.49 8.21 -2.24
C VAL A 22 1.38 7.96 -1.02
N ILE A 23 1.03 8.59 0.10
CA ILE A 23 1.68 8.33 1.39
C ILE A 23 0.62 7.88 2.37
N ALA A 24 0.93 6.81 3.12
CA ALA A 24 0.04 6.27 4.15
C ALA A 24 0.85 5.82 5.34
N THR A 25 0.22 5.81 6.51
CA THR A 25 0.84 5.35 7.75
C THR A 25 0.07 4.15 8.30
N MET A 26 0.75 3.35 9.12
CA MET A 26 0.14 2.22 9.80
C MET A 26 0.81 2.06 11.17
N PRO A 27 0.03 1.85 12.25
CA PRO A 27 0.62 1.61 13.56
C PRO A 27 1.25 0.22 13.63
N VAL A 28 2.25 0.09 14.48
CA VAL A 28 2.85 -1.21 14.82
C VAL A 28 2.39 -1.53 16.24
N ASP A 29 1.29 -2.26 16.34
CA ASP A 29 0.64 -2.60 17.62
C ASP A 29 -0.01 -3.98 17.49
N GLU A 30 -0.91 -4.30 18.43
CA GLU A 30 -1.53 -5.63 18.46
C GLU A 30 -2.31 -5.97 17.17
N ARG A 31 -2.71 -4.98 16.38
CA ARG A 31 -3.43 -5.22 15.13
C ARG A 31 -2.52 -5.66 14.00
N THR A 32 -1.21 -5.40 14.12
CA THR A 32 -0.28 -5.56 13.00
C THR A 32 0.94 -6.40 13.33
N LYS A 33 1.01 -6.96 14.54
CA LYS A 33 2.17 -7.77 14.97
C LYS A 33 1.95 -9.26 14.74
N GLN A 34 3.06 -9.97 14.58
CA GLN A 34 3.08 -11.43 14.55
C GLN A 34 3.43 -11.94 15.96
N PRO A 35 3.38 -13.28 16.22
CA PRO A 35 3.51 -13.81 17.59
C PRO A 35 4.79 -13.49 18.34
N PHE A 36 5.87 -13.14 17.66
CA PHE A 36 7.13 -12.78 18.33
C PHE A 36 7.22 -11.29 18.65
N GLY A 37 6.14 -10.54 18.45
CA GLY A 37 6.09 -9.12 18.81
C GLY A 37 6.64 -8.17 17.76
N LEU A 38 6.90 -8.67 16.56
CA LEU A 38 7.41 -7.86 15.46
C LEU A 38 6.29 -7.55 14.47
N LEU A 39 6.44 -6.46 13.74
CA LEU A 39 5.53 -6.12 12.65
C LEU A 39 5.40 -7.30 11.71
N HIS A 40 4.16 -7.73 11.46
CA HIS A 40 3.85 -8.84 10.58
C HIS A 40 4.14 -8.44 9.13
N GLY A 41 4.89 -9.28 8.41
CA GLY A 41 5.18 -9.01 7.00
C GLY A 41 3.92 -8.84 6.15
N GLY A 42 2.89 -9.64 6.43
CA GLY A 42 1.60 -9.52 5.74
C GLY A 42 0.93 -8.17 5.97
N ALA A 43 1.12 -7.57 7.15
CA ALA A 43 0.58 -6.24 7.42
C ALA A 43 1.30 -5.19 6.58
N SER A 44 2.62 -5.30 6.44
CA SER A 44 3.39 -4.42 5.56
C SER A 44 2.93 -4.55 4.11
N VAL A 45 2.68 -5.79 3.66
CA VAL A 45 2.19 -6.03 2.29
C VAL A 45 0.80 -5.43 2.10
N ALA A 46 -0.07 -5.56 3.11
CA ALA A 46 -1.41 -4.96 3.04
C ALA A 46 -1.34 -3.44 2.93
N LEU A 47 -0.43 -2.82 3.68
CA LEU A 47 -0.19 -1.38 3.58
C LEU A 47 0.31 -1.01 2.18
N ALA A 48 1.28 -1.75 1.66
CA ALA A 48 1.84 -1.49 0.34
C ALA A 48 0.79 -1.63 -0.76
N GLU A 49 -0.01 -2.68 -0.72
CA GLU A 49 -1.05 -2.89 -1.74
C GLU A 49 -2.16 -1.85 -1.63
N THR A 50 -2.49 -1.43 -0.41
CA THR A 50 -3.46 -0.35 -0.20
C THR A 50 -2.99 0.94 -0.89
N VAL A 51 -1.73 1.29 -0.69
CA VAL A 51 -1.14 2.49 -1.30
C VAL A 51 -1.19 2.38 -2.83
N ALA A 52 -0.80 1.24 -3.39
CA ALA A 52 -0.81 1.04 -4.83
C ALA A 52 -2.23 1.10 -5.39
N SER A 53 -3.20 0.49 -4.69
CA SER A 53 -4.59 0.47 -5.14
C SER A 53 -5.21 1.86 -5.12
N VAL A 54 -4.99 2.61 -4.05
CA VAL A 54 -5.51 3.98 -3.93
C VAL A 54 -4.89 4.85 -5.01
N GLY A 55 -3.58 4.74 -5.22
CA GLY A 55 -2.89 5.53 -6.23
C GLY A 55 -3.33 5.18 -7.64
N ALA A 56 -3.48 3.90 -7.94
CA ALA A 56 -3.93 3.46 -9.26
C ALA A 56 -5.34 3.96 -9.56
N TYR A 57 -6.22 3.93 -8.55
CA TYR A 57 -7.60 4.38 -8.73
C TYR A 57 -7.67 5.87 -9.07
N GLU A 58 -6.73 6.67 -8.55
CA GLU A 58 -6.69 8.10 -8.85
C GLU A 58 -6.24 8.40 -10.29
N LEU A 59 -5.65 7.40 -10.97
CA LEU A 59 -5.11 7.58 -12.32
C LEU A 59 -6.02 7.05 -13.42
N VAL A 60 -7.17 6.45 -13.08
CA VAL A 60 -8.07 5.88 -14.06
C VAL A 60 -9.34 6.71 -14.20
N ASP A 61 -10.06 6.48 -15.29
CA ASP A 61 -11.38 7.07 -15.52
C ASP A 61 -12.40 6.32 -14.65
N LYS A 62 -12.78 6.94 -13.53
CA LYS A 62 -13.62 6.28 -12.52
C LYS A 62 -15.01 5.90 -13.01
N GLU A 63 -15.47 6.51 -14.08
CA GLU A 63 -16.78 6.15 -14.65
C GLU A 63 -16.72 4.87 -15.47
N ASN A 64 -15.58 4.60 -16.11
CA ASN A 64 -15.45 3.53 -17.08
C ASN A 64 -14.43 2.47 -16.70
N GLU A 65 -13.66 2.70 -15.64
CA GLU A 65 -12.55 1.81 -15.28
C GLU A 65 -12.52 1.55 -13.78
N ALA A 66 -11.99 0.40 -13.43
CA ALA A 66 -11.68 0.02 -12.05
C ALA A 66 -10.27 -0.52 -12.01
N VAL A 67 -9.74 -0.74 -10.81
CA VAL A 67 -8.40 -1.29 -10.64
C VAL A 67 -8.46 -2.52 -9.75
N ALA A 68 -7.51 -3.44 -9.95
CA ALA A 68 -7.38 -4.63 -9.11
C ALA A 68 -5.91 -5.02 -9.06
N GLY A 69 -5.47 -5.52 -7.89
CA GLY A 69 -4.10 -6.02 -7.75
C GLY A 69 -3.90 -7.30 -8.54
N LEU A 70 -2.80 -7.40 -9.24
CA LEU A 70 -2.42 -8.58 -9.98
C LEU A 70 -1.29 -9.34 -9.31
N GLU A 71 -0.31 -8.61 -8.79
CA GLU A 71 0.86 -9.23 -8.20
C GLU A 71 1.49 -8.22 -7.25
N ILE A 72 1.99 -8.71 -6.13
CA ILE A 72 2.76 -7.89 -5.21
C ILE A 72 3.88 -8.75 -4.63
N ASN A 73 5.04 -8.14 -4.47
CA ASN A 73 6.16 -8.78 -3.79
C ASN A 73 6.76 -7.80 -2.81
N ALA A 74 7.50 -8.32 -1.85
CA ALA A 74 8.06 -7.48 -0.79
C ALA A 74 9.30 -8.13 -0.22
N ASN A 75 10.26 -7.27 0.16
CA ASN A 75 11.43 -7.67 0.92
C ASN A 75 11.37 -6.93 2.24
N HIS A 76 11.32 -7.67 3.34
CA HIS A 76 11.28 -7.11 4.69
C HIS A 76 12.71 -7.05 5.19
N VAL A 77 13.27 -5.84 5.26
CA VAL A 77 14.71 -5.68 5.47
C VAL A 77 15.09 -5.26 6.88
N ARG A 78 14.10 -4.87 7.70
CA ARG A 78 14.36 -4.46 9.09
C ARG A 78 13.13 -4.77 9.94
N PRO A 79 13.32 -5.37 11.12
CA PRO A 79 12.19 -5.59 12.05
C PRO A 79 11.75 -4.29 12.70
N LYS A 80 10.49 -4.27 13.16
CA LYS A 80 9.92 -3.14 13.86
C LYS A 80 9.06 -3.69 14.99
N THR A 81 9.21 -3.13 16.20
CA THR A 81 8.50 -3.67 17.38
C THR A 81 7.39 -2.76 17.91
N GLU A 82 7.40 -1.48 17.55
CA GLU A 82 6.40 -0.52 18.03
C GLU A 82 6.45 0.74 17.17
N GLY A 83 5.54 1.65 17.43
CA GLY A 83 5.52 2.95 16.76
C GLY A 83 4.70 2.92 15.49
N THR A 84 5.20 3.58 14.47
CA THR A 84 4.48 3.79 13.21
C THR A 84 5.42 3.59 12.03
N VAL A 85 4.89 3.00 10.96
CA VAL A 85 5.61 2.93 9.69
C VAL A 85 4.87 3.78 8.65
N THR A 86 5.62 4.30 7.70
CA THR A 86 5.10 5.16 6.63
C THR A 86 5.44 4.53 5.29
N ALA A 87 4.43 4.36 4.45
CA ALA A 87 4.60 3.85 3.10
C ALA A 87 4.51 5.00 2.12
N VAL A 88 5.47 5.08 1.19
CA VAL A 88 5.44 6.03 0.08
C VAL A 88 5.38 5.21 -1.19
N GLY A 89 4.29 5.36 -1.94
CA GLY A 89 4.11 4.70 -3.22
C GLY A 89 4.22 5.68 -4.36
N THR A 90 4.96 5.29 -5.41
CA THR A 90 5.08 6.10 -6.62
C THR A 90 4.87 5.21 -7.82
N VAL A 91 4.20 5.75 -8.86
CA VAL A 91 3.98 4.99 -10.07
C VAL A 91 5.26 4.93 -10.87
N LEU A 92 5.68 3.71 -11.24
CA LEU A 92 6.85 3.49 -12.10
C LEU A 92 6.45 3.39 -13.56
N TYR A 93 5.28 2.82 -13.83
CA TYR A 93 4.79 2.59 -15.19
C TYR A 93 3.27 2.71 -15.18
N GLN A 94 2.74 3.48 -16.09
CA GLN A 94 1.31 3.63 -16.26
C GLN A 94 0.94 3.28 -17.70
N GLY A 95 0.42 2.06 -17.87
CA GLY A 95 -0.03 1.59 -19.16
C GLY A 95 -1.55 1.61 -19.25
N ARG A 96 -2.06 1.22 -20.41
CA ARG A 96 -3.51 1.22 -20.64
C ARG A 96 -4.21 0.12 -19.85
N THR A 97 -3.56 -1.02 -19.65
CA THR A 97 -4.17 -2.18 -19.00
C THR A 97 -3.49 -2.56 -17.68
N THR A 98 -2.30 -2.03 -17.42
CA THR A 98 -1.57 -2.33 -16.18
C THR A 98 -0.79 -1.11 -15.72
N MET A 99 -0.53 -1.09 -14.41
CA MET A 99 0.39 -0.12 -13.79
C MET A 99 1.34 -0.88 -12.89
N VAL A 100 2.56 -0.35 -12.74
CA VAL A 100 3.52 -0.88 -11.77
C VAL A 100 3.85 0.22 -10.78
N TRP A 101 3.71 -0.09 -9.50
CA TRP A 101 3.97 0.85 -8.41
C TRP A 101 5.16 0.38 -7.59
N ASP A 102 5.98 1.34 -7.15
CA ASP A 102 7.06 1.13 -6.19
C ASP A 102 6.60 1.63 -4.83
N ILE A 103 6.78 0.83 -3.78
CA ILE A 103 6.40 1.23 -2.44
C ILE A 103 7.59 1.01 -1.51
N LYS A 104 7.97 2.03 -0.76
CA LYS A 104 8.96 1.92 0.29
C LYS A 104 8.32 2.24 1.62
N ILE A 105 8.54 1.38 2.60
CA ILE A 105 8.02 1.55 3.96
C ILE A 105 9.20 1.84 4.87
N THR A 106 9.11 2.93 5.63
CA THR A 106 10.18 3.39 6.52
C THR A 106 9.65 3.56 7.93
N ASP A 107 10.57 3.62 8.91
CA ASP A 107 10.22 3.91 10.30
C ASP A 107 10.33 5.42 10.57
N GLU A 108 10.19 5.81 11.84
CA GLU A 108 10.19 7.22 12.24
C GLU A 108 11.54 7.91 12.06
N GLN A 109 12.61 7.13 11.88
CA GLN A 109 13.95 7.67 11.61
C GLN A 109 14.33 7.51 10.13
N ASP A 110 13.34 7.29 9.25
CA ASP A 110 13.54 7.11 7.81
C ASP A 110 14.38 5.88 7.46
N ARG A 111 14.46 4.89 8.35
CA ARG A 111 15.15 3.65 8.04
C ARG A 111 14.21 2.72 7.28
N LEU A 112 14.74 2.07 6.25
CA LEU A 112 13.93 1.20 5.40
C LEU A 112 13.50 -0.05 6.15
N ILE A 113 12.19 -0.31 6.15
CA ILE A 113 11.57 -1.49 6.76
C ILE A 113 11.22 -2.51 5.69
N CYS A 114 10.68 -2.04 4.55
CA CYS A 114 10.18 -2.93 3.51
C CYS A 114 10.27 -2.25 2.15
N VAL A 115 10.65 -3.01 1.14
CA VAL A 115 10.61 -2.59 -0.27
C VAL A 115 9.62 -3.48 -0.97
N SER A 116 8.68 -2.88 -1.71
CA SER A 116 7.62 -3.62 -2.37
C SER A 116 7.40 -3.09 -3.78
N ARG A 117 6.93 -3.97 -4.64
CA ARG A 117 6.48 -3.60 -5.98
C ARG A 117 5.13 -4.25 -6.21
N CYS A 118 4.20 -3.50 -6.76
CA CYS A 118 2.84 -3.96 -6.98
C CYS A 118 2.40 -3.68 -8.40
N THR A 119 1.87 -4.69 -9.06
CA THR A 119 1.28 -4.55 -10.39
C THR A 119 -0.23 -4.50 -10.25
N MET A 120 -0.85 -3.48 -10.83
CA MET A 120 -2.29 -3.26 -10.79
C MET A 120 -2.87 -3.43 -12.19
N ALA A 121 -4.02 -4.10 -12.28
CA ALA A 121 -4.77 -4.17 -13.53
C ALA A 121 -5.68 -2.97 -13.65
N VAL A 122 -5.83 -2.46 -14.87
CA VAL A 122 -6.86 -1.47 -15.20
C VAL A 122 -7.96 -2.23 -15.95
N ILE A 123 -9.14 -2.25 -15.36
CA ILE A 123 -10.26 -3.08 -15.84
C ILE A 123 -11.34 -2.18 -16.40
N LYS A 124 -11.76 -2.45 -17.63
CA LYS A 124 -12.88 -1.71 -18.21
C LYS A 124 -14.19 -2.22 -17.63
N LEU A 125 -15.03 -1.29 -17.19
CA LEU A 125 -16.35 -1.62 -16.68
C LEU A 125 -17.32 -1.78 -17.85
N LYS A 126 -18.19 -2.77 -17.74
CA LYS A 126 -19.25 -2.96 -18.73
C LYS A 126 -20.37 -1.97 -18.50
N LYS A 127 -20.92 -1.47 -19.58
CA LYS A 127 -22.08 -0.58 -19.52
C LYS A 127 -23.21 -1.11 -20.34
#